data_5c60ae2b29629cf55d3956b2b02fd891
#
_entry.id   5c60ae2b29629cf55d3956b2b02fd891
#
_cell.length_a   1.000
_cell.length_b   1.000
_cell.length_c   1.000
_cell.angle_alpha   90.00
_cell.angle_beta   90.00
_cell.angle_gamma   90.00
#
_symmetry.space_group_name_H-M   'P 1'
#
loop_
_entity.id
_entity.type
_entity.pdbx_description
1 polymer ?
#
loop_
_entity_poly.entity_id
_entity_poly.type
_entity_poly.pdbx_seq_one_letter_code
_entity_poly.pdbx_strand_id
1 'polypeptide(L)'
;MNEEEIRECALSFPGVTEDQPFGDDNITFRIGGKIFLCLSLSCEGHNMQPQEPHFALKLTPERNEELREEYPGVSPAWHWNKKHWSDIRYTQLNPDTVRAWMEESYRLVLSSLPKKVRMAYGQPHQQTR
;
A
#
# COMPACT_ATOMS: atom_id res chain seq x y z
N MET A 1 11.71 1.61 -7.67
CA MET A 1 11.54 0.34 -6.92
C MET A 1 10.95 -0.69 -7.85
N ASN A 2 11.18 -1.96 -7.56
CA ASN A 2 10.56 -3.07 -8.29
C ASN A 2 9.63 -3.83 -7.35
N GLU A 3 8.99 -4.87 -7.89
CA GLU A 3 8.02 -5.64 -7.10
C GLU A 3 8.61 -6.19 -5.81
N GLU A 4 9.81 -6.72 -5.91
CA GLU A 4 10.44 -7.32 -4.75
C GLU A 4 10.73 -6.27 -3.68
N GLU A 5 11.18 -5.11 -4.09
CA GLU A 5 11.46 -4.03 -3.15
C GLU A 5 10.20 -3.51 -2.47
N ILE A 6 9.10 -3.42 -3.22
CA ILE A 6 7.82 -3.03 -2.64
C ILE A 6 7.39 -4.05 -1.60
N ARG A 7 7.48 -5.32 -1.94
CA ARG A 7 7.10 -6.40 -1.02
C ARG A 7 7.95 -6.35 0.25
N GLU A 8 9.26 -6.22 0.10
CA GLU A 8 10.16 -6.16 1.25
C GLU A 8 9.86 -4.96 2.14
N CYS A 9 9.60 -3.82 1.53
CA CYS A 9 9.28 -2.62 2.29
C CYS A 9 7.98 -2.81 3.08
N ALA A 10 6.95 -3.33 2.44
CA ALA A 10 5.67 -3.54 3.11
C ALA A 10 5.83 -4.50 4.29
N LEU A 11 6.59 -5.58 4.11
CA LEU A 11 6.79 -6.56 5.16
C LEU A 11 7.70 -6.06 6.27
N SER A 12 8.42 -4.97 6.05
CA SER A 12 9.31 -4.44 7.07
C SER A 12 8.55 -3.71 8.19
N PHE A 13 7.29 -3.33 7.96
CA PHE A 13 6.54 -2.64 9.00
C PHE A 13 6.05 -3.66 10.05
N PRO A 14 6.08 -3.29 11.32
CA PRO A 14 5.73 -4.25 12.38
C PRO A 14 4.33 -4.86 12.23
N GLY A 15 4.27 -6.18 12.32
CA GLY A 15 3.00 -6.88 12.33
C GLY A 15 2.35 -7.12 10.98
N VAL A 16 3.00 -6.69 9.90
CA VAL A 16 2.41 -6.84 8.56
C VAL A 16 2.50 -8.28 8.10
N THR A 17 1.41 -8.77 7.53
CA THR A 17 1.33 -10.09 6.92
C THR A 17 0.94 -9.94 5.45
N GLU A 18 1.22 -10.97 4.66
CA GLU A 18 0.85 -10.96 3.25
C GLU A 18 0.01 -12.18 2.93
N ASP A 19 -0.90 -12.05 1.97
CA ASP A 19 -1.67 -13.18 1.47
C ASP A 19 -2.15 -12.86 0.05
N GLN A 20 -2.77 -13.84 -0.59
CA GLN A 20 -3.22 -13.69 -1.96
C GLN A 20 -4.68 -14.13 -2.10
N PRO A 21 -5.60 -13.43 -1.42
CA PRO A 21 -7.01 -13.85 -1.42
C PRO A 21 -7.70 -13.67 -2.76
N PHE A 22 -7.13 -12.85 -3.66
CA PHE A 22 -7.74 -12.56 -4.94
C PHE A 22 -7.05 -13.29 -6.11
N GLY A 23 -6.22 -14.29 -5.81
CA GLY A 23 -5.54 -15.06 -6.85
C GLY A 23 -4.06 -14.73 -6.93
N ASP A 24 -3.42 -15.25 -7.98
CA ASP A 24 -1.98 -15.14 -8.11
C ASP A 24 -1.49 -13.81 -8.67
N ASP A 25 -2.41 -12.95 -9.07
CA ASP A 25 -2.06 -11.71 -9.77
C ASP A 25 -1.75 -10.55 -8.83
N ASN A 26 -1.96 -10.73 -7.54
CA ASN A 26 -1.67 -9.65 -6.60
C ASN A 26 -1.44 -10.20 -5.20
N ILE A 27 -0.77 -9.40 -4.38
CA ILE A 27 -0.49 -9.74 -2.99
C ILE A 27 -1.07 -8.63 -2.13
N THR A 28 -1.86 -9.00 -1.12
CA THR A 28 -2.36 -8.02 -0.17
C THR A 28 -1.49 -8.01 1.07
N PHE A 29 -1.29 -6.82 1.64
CA PHE A 29 -0.51 -6.64 2.86
C PHE A 29 -1.46 -6.08 3.92
N ARG A 30 -1.49 -6.75 5.08
CA ARG A 30 -2.44 -6.44 6.14
C ARG A 30 -1.75 -6.12 7.45
N ILE A 31 -2.42 -5.28 8.22
CA ILE A 31 -2.04 -5.07 9.62
C ILE A 31 -3.31 -5.24 10.43
N GLY A 32 -3.28 -6.14 11.41
CA GLY A 32 -4.46 -6.45 12.20
C GLY A 32 -5.62 -6.96 11.38
N GLY A 33 -5.33 -7.67 10.29
CA GLY A 33 -6.34 -8.22 9.40
C GLY A 33 -6.87 -7.25 8.36
N LYS A 34 -6.50 -5.97 8.43
CA LYS A 34 -6.98 -4.97 7.47
C LYS A 34 -5.94 -4.68 6.41
N ILE A 35 -6.37 -4.63 5.15
CA ILE A 35 -5.47 -4.39 4.02
C ILE A 35 -5.13 -2.91 3.95
N PHE A 36 -3.84 -2.59 3.81
CA PHE A 36 -3.43 -1.22 3.55
C PHE A 36 -2.76 -1.06 2.17
N LEU A 37 -2.33 -2.15 1.57
CA LEU A 37 -1.66 -2.11 0.28
C LEU A 37 -1.95 -3.40 -0.49
N CYS A 38 -2.21 -3.27 -1.79
CA CYS A 38 -2.39 -4.43 -2.66
C CYS A 38 -1.47 -4.28 -3.87
N LEU A 39 -0.45 -5.13 -3.93
CA LEU A 39 0.55 -5.07 -4.97
C LEU A 39 0.11 -5.89 -6.17
N SER A 40 0.07 -5.25 -7.34
CA SER A 40 -0.23 -5.95 -8.59
C SER A 40 1.04 -6.57 -9.13
N LEU A 41 0.98 -7.85 -9.43
CA LEU A 41 2.13 -8.56 -9.98
C LEU A 41 2.08 -8.54 -11.49
N SER A 42 3.22 -8.76 -12.11
CA SER A 42 3.28 -8.83 -13.56
C SER A 42 2.42 -9.99 -14.02
N CYS A 43 1.46 -9.70 -14.89
CA CYS A 43 0.51 -10.71 -15.32
C CYS A 43 0.78 -11.12 -16.74
N GLU A 44 1.89 -11.81 -16.94
CA GLU A 44 2.17 -12.32 -18.24
C GLU A 44 1.21 -13.43 -18.57
N GLY A 45 0.75 -13.46 -19.76
CA GLY A 45 -0.14 -14.51 -20.16
C GLY A 45 -1.61 -14.19 -20.08
N HIS A 46 -1.95 -13.08 -19.43
CA HIS A 46 -3.33 -12.65 -19.45
C HIS A 46 -3.61 -11.93 -20.75
N ASN A 47 -4.82 -12.02 -21.22
CA ASN A 47 -5.17 -11.38 -22.47
C ASN A 47 -5.34 -9.89 -22.30
N MET A 48 -4.99 -9.35 -21.17
CA MET A 48 -5.08 -7.94 -20.97
C MET A 48 -3.79 -7.30 -21.39
N GLN A 49 -3.83 -6.05 -21.75
CA GLN A 49 -2.61 -5.34 -22.03
C GLN A 49 -1.77 -5.25 -20.77
N PRO A 50 -0.46 -5.33 -20.91
CA PRO A 50 0.41 -5.18 -19.74
C PRO A 50 0.14 -3.83 -19.11
N GLN A 51 -0.11 -3.84 -17.81
CA GLN A 51 -0.29 -2.59 -17.10
C GLN A 51 1.02 -2.20 -16.49
N GLU A 52 1.20 -0.91 -16.37
CA GLU A 52 2.38 -0.40 -15.71
C GLU A 52 2.42 -0.89 -14.26
N PRO A 53 3.58 -1.27 -13.75
CA PRO A 53 3.67 -1.76 -12.37
C PRO A 53 3.09 -0.77 -11.37
N HIS A 54 2.24 -1.25 -10.51
CA HIS A 54 1.55 -0.38 -9.54
C HIS A 54 1.07 -1.16 -8.34
N PHE A 55 0.68 -0.43 -7.29
CA PHE A 55 -0.04 -1.01 -6.17
C PHE A 55 -1.18 -0.07 -5.78
N ALA A 56 -2.23 -0.65 -5.21
CA ALA A 56 -3.30 0.15 -4.64
C ALA A 56 -2.95 0.45 -3.19
N LEU A 57 -3.13 1.69 -2.77
CA LEU A 57 -2.72 2.14 -1.44
C LEU A 57 -3.88 2.86 -0.77
N LYS A 58 -4.15 2.53 0.49
CA LYS A 58 -5.22 3.18 1.23
C LYS A 58 -4.72 4.46 1.88
N LEU A 59 -5.42 5.56 1.61
CA LEU A 59 -5.08 6.87 2.18
C LEU A 59 -6.39 7.59 2.52
N THR A 60 -6.30 8.70 3.24
CA THR A 60 -7.49 9.49 3.51
C THR A 60 -8.01 10.11 2.21
N PRO A 61 -9.29 10.44 2.13
CA PRO A 61 -9.82 11.07 0.91
C PRO A 61 -9.09 12.35 0.53
N GLU A 62 -8.74 13.16 1.52
CA GLU A 62 -8.02 14.42 1.28
C GLU A 62 -6.63 14.16 0.70
N ARG A 63 -5.95 13.16 1.25
CA ARG A 63 -4.61 12.84 0.78
C ARG A 63 -4.64 12.27 -0.63
N ASN A 64 -5.64 11.45 -0.92
CA ASN A 64 -5.81 10.90 -2.27
C ASN A 64 -5.99 12.02 -3.29
N GLU A 65 -6.80 13.02 -2.98
CA GLU A 65 -7.02 14.13 -3.88
C GLU A 65 -5.74 14.93 -4.10
N GLU A 66 -5.02 15.21 -3.02
CA GLU A 66 -3.74 15.92 -3.11
C GLU A 66 -2.77 15.24 -4.03
N LEU A 67 -2.58 13.94 -3.84
CA LEU A 67 -1.58 13.20 -4.60
C LEU A 67 -1.97 13.06 -6.05
N ARG A 68 -3.27 12.88 -6.33
CA ARG A 68 -3.72 12.76 -7.72
C ARG A 68 -3.52 14.04 -8.48
N GLU A 69 -3.65 15.18 -7.81
CA GLU A 69 -3.41 16.46 -8.46
C GLU A 69 -1.94 16.69 -8.72
N GLU A 70 -1.11 16.29 -7.79
CA GLU A 70 0.30 16.61 -7.86
C GLU A 70 1.13 15.64 -8.69
N TYR A 71 0.76 14.37 -8.70
CA TYR A 71 1.60 13.32 -9.28
C TYR A 71 0.87 12.56 -10.39
N PRO A 72 1.38 12.63 -11.63
CA PRO A 72 0.75 11.87 -12.72
C PRO A 72 0.73 10.35 -12.48
N GLY A 73 1.67 9.85 -11.67
CA GLY A 73 1.71 8.43 -11.36
C GLY A 73 0.66 7.97 -10.36
N VAL A 74 -0.19 8.86 -9.86
CA VAL A 74 -1.22 8.53 -8.88
C VAL A 74 -2.59 8.72 -9.51
N SER A 75 -3.44 7.71 -9.43
CA SER A 75 -4.79 7.78 -10.02
C SER A 75 -5.77 7.06 -9.11
N PRO A 76 -7.08 7.28 -9.30
CA PRO A 76 -8.05 6.53 -8.51
C PRO A 76 -7.89 5.03 -8.73
N ALA A 77 -7.98 4.26 -7.67
CA ALA A 77 -7.79 2.82 -7.76
C ALA A 77 -8.91 2.17 -8.57
N TRP A 78 -8.53 1.31 -9.51
CA TRP A 78 -9.50 0.73 -10.43
C TRP A 78 -10.43 -0.27 -9.74
N HIS A 79 -9.89 -1.12 -8.87
CA HIS A 79 -10.68 -2.19 -8.26
C HIS A 79 -11.09 -1.93 -6.82
N TRP A 80 -10.86 -0.73 -6.31
CA TRP A 80 -11.11 -0.42 -4.92
C TRP A 80 -11.98 0.83 -4.80
N ASN A 81 -12.46 1.11 -3.61
CA ASN A 81 -13.21 2.34 -3.36
C ASN A 81 -12.32 3.53 -3.68
N LYS A 82 -12.70 4.30 -4.68
CA LYS A 82 -11.84 5.35 -5.21
C LYS A 82 -11.67 6.55 -4.28
N LYS A 83 -12.54 6.67 -3.30
CA LYS A 83 -12.42 7.74 -2.31
C LYS A 83 -11.26 7.46 -1.36
N HIS A 84 -11.04 6.20 -1.03
CA HIS A 84 -10.06 5.81 -0.04
C HIS A 84 -8.83 5.14 -0.60
N TRP A 85 -8.81 4.83 -1.89
CA TRP A 85 -7.72 4.06 -2.49
C TRP A 85 -7.22 4.70 -3.77
N SER A 86 -5.90 4.74 -3.94
CA SER A 86 -5.28 5.21 -5.18
C SER A 86 -4.34 4.15 -5.71
N ASP A 87 -4.22 4.09 -7.04
CA ASP A 87 -3.20 3.28 -7.69
C ASP A 87 -1.94 4.12 -7.79
N ILE A 88 -0.84 3.56 -7.35
CA ILE A 88 0.47 4.23 -7.32
C ILE A 88 1.38 3.53 -8.31
N ARG A 89 1.77 4.22 -9.37
CA ARG A 89 2.71 3.66 -10.34
C ARG A 89 4.11 3.96 -9.85
N TYR A 90 4.63 3.07 -9.06
CA TYR A 90 5.81 3.32 -8.26
C TYR A 90 7.10 3.48 -9.07
N THR A 91 7.12 2.98 -10.31
CA THR A 91 8.31 3.15 -11.14
C THR A 91 8.47 4.58 -11.64
N GLN A 92 7.43 5.39 -11.56
CA GLN A 92 7.49 6.78 -11.98
C GLN A 92 7.87 7.72 -10.84
N LEU A 93 8.12 7.19 -9.67
CA LEU A 93 8.28 8.02 -8.48
C LEU A 93 9.61 7.75 -7.80
N ASN A 94 10.05 8.72 -7.02
CA ASN A 94 11.25 8.57 -6.20
C ASN A 94 11.01 7.48 -5.16
N PRO A 95 11.92 6.52 -4.99
CA PRO A 95 11.73 5.45 -4.01
C PRO A 95 11.48 5.93 -2.58
N ASP A 96 12.11 7.03 -2.17
CA ASP A 96 11.89 7.55 -0.83
C ASP A 96 10.47 8.05 -0.67
N THR A 97 9.91 8.65 -1.71
CA THR A 97 8.53 9.11 -1.72
C THR A 97 7.59 7.92 -1.60
N VAL A 98 7.87 6.86 -2.36
CA VAL A 98 7.03 5.66 -2.34
C VAL A 98 7.04 5.05 -0.94
N ARG A 99 8.22 4.93 -0.34
CA ARG A 99 8.34 4.36 1.01
C ARG A 99 7.57 5.20 2.03
N ALA A 100 7.67 6.51 1.92
CA ALA A 100 6.96 7.40 2.85
C ALA A 100 5.46 7.23 2.76
N TRP A 101 4.92 7.09 1.53
CA TRP A 101 3.49 6.90 1.36
C TRP A 101 3.04 5.53 1.85
N MET A 102 3.86 4.51 1.67
CA MET A 102 3.55 3.17 2.17
C MET A 102 3.46 3.21 3.70
N GLU A 103 4.38 3.90 4.34
CA GLU A 103 4.35 4.03 5.78
C GLU A 103 3.15 4.86 6.24
N GLU A 104 2.81 5.90 5.50
CA GLU A 104 1.64 6.72 5.80
C GLU A 104 0.38 5.86 5.81
N SER A 105 0.21 5.01 4.81
CA SER A 105 -0.94 4.12 4.73
C SER A 105 -0.94 3.10 5.86
N TYR A 106 0.21 2.52 6.15
CA TYR A 106 0.34 1.57 7.24
C TYR A 106 -0.12 2.22 8.56
N ARG A 107 0.36 3.43 8.84
CA ARG A 107 0.00 4.12 10.07
C ARG A 107 -1.46 4.50 10.11
N LEU A 108 -2.02 4.86 8.96
CA LEU A 108 -3.44 5.20 8.87
C LEU A 108 -4.30 4.00 9.27
N VAL A 109 -4.01 2.84 8.70
CA VAL A 109 -4.79 1.65 9.00
C VAL A 109 -4.53 1.19 10.43
N LEU A 110 -3.27 1.24 10.87
CA LEU A 110 -2.93 0.89 12.25
C LEU A 110 -3.71 1.75 13.25
N SER A 111 -3.85 3.04 12.98
CA SER A 111 -4.56 3.95 13.88
C SER A 111 -6.04 3.64 13.98
N SER A 112 -6.59 2.91 13.01
CA SER A 112 -8.00 2.53 13.03
C SER A 112 -8.26 1.26 13.81
N LEU A 113 -7.22 0.58 14.28
CA LEU A 113 -7.37 -0.69 14.97
C LEU A 113 -7.61 -0.47 16.47
N PRO A 114 -8.15 -1.46 17.17
CA PRO A 114 -8.32 -1.34 18.62
C PRO A 114 -6.99 -1.05 19.31
N LYS A 115 -7.06 -0.35 20.40
CA LYS A 115 -5.86 0.07 21.13
C LYS A 115 -4.95 -1.10 21.46
N LYS A 116 -5.51 -2.23 21.84
CA LYS A 116 -4.73 -3.40 22.18
C LYS A 116 -3.86 -3.85 21.01
N VAL A 117 -4.41 -3.84 19.81
CA VAL A 117 -3.67 -4.24 18.60
C VAL A 117 -2.62 -3.19 18.27
N ARG A 118 -3.01 -1.92 18.34
CA ARG A 118 -2.06 -0.85 18.03
C ARG A 118 -0.84 -0.90 18.91
N MET A 119 -1.04 -1.18 20.18
CA MET A 119 0.08 -1.22 21.11
C MET A 119 0.98 -2.41 20.87
N ALA A 120 0.45 -3.48 20.30
CA ALA A 120 1.27 -4.64 20.00
C ALA A 120 2.24 -4.36 18.84
N TYR A 121 1.85 -3.52 17.87
CA TYR A 121 2.65 -3.35 16.68
C TYR A 121 3.19 -1.95 16.46
N GLY A 122 2.49 -0.96 16.90
CA GLY A 122 2.74 0.38 16.41
C GLY A 122 3.60 1.26 17.26
N GLN A 123 4.17 0.72 18.36
CA GLN A 123 4.80 1.56 19.28
C GLN A 123 6.22 1.34 19.49
N PRO A 124 6.94 0.80 18.61
CA PRO A 124 8.28 0.47 18.95
C PRO A 124 9.04 1.67 19.26
N HIS A 125 8.96 2.65 18.56
CA HIS A 125 9.82 3.65 18.82
C HIS A 125 9.22 4.68 19.49
N GLN A 126 8.09 4.56 19.77
CA GLN A 126 7.61 5.50 20.46
C GLN A 126 7.98 5.39 21.70
N GLN A 127 8.44 4.42 22.11
CA GLN A 127 8.83 4.34 23.32
C GLN A 127 10.11 4.42 23.37
N THR A 128 10.62 4.45 22.65
CA THR A 128 11.86 4.55 22.81
C THR A 128 12.24 5.68 22.84
N ARG A 129 12.02 6.03 22.97
CA ARG A 129 12.30 6.98 23.08
C ARG A 129 12.32 7.39 23.65
#